data_211b219fb4890143023ed384232984d6
#
_entry.id   211b219fb4890143023ed384232984d6
#
_cell.length_a   1.000
_cell.length_b   1.000
_cell.length_c   1.000
_cell.angle_alpha   90.00
_cell.angle_beta   90.00
_cell.angle_gamma   90.00
#
_symmetry.space_group_name_H-M   'P 1'
#
loop_
_entity.id
_entity.type
_entity.pdbx_description
1 polymer ?
#
loop_
_entity_poly.entity_id
_entity_poly.type
_entity_poly.pdbx_seq_one_letter_code
_entity_poly.pdbx_strand_id
1 'polypeptide(L)'
;DKGLAGSYNHNILKLAEQKMSQYPNTSLFVVGQVGRSYFQEHGVPIDGEFLYTAQDPTVSRARDIAEPLMDLYVGGQLDEVYMIFTKMVNSFQMEPTIHKLLPLDPDVFPEYEKNRDAYNRDVVYVPSVKAVMDRLVPGYIEGDIFGALVESYCSEQNARMTAMKSPSDDPR
;
A
#
# COMPACT_ATOMS: atom_id res chain seq x y z
N ASP A 1 3.00 9.19 -20.63
CA ASP A 1 3.87 8.20 -21.21
C ASP A 1 3.89 6.87 -20.48
N LYS A 2 2.72 6.25 -20.49
CA LYS A 2 2.45 4.99 -19.83
C LYS A 2 3.15 3.80 -20.50
N GLY A 3 3.57 3.94 -21.75
CA GLY A 3 4.21 2.88 -22.52
C GLY A 3 5.62 2.50 -22.06
N LEU A 4 6.38 3.45 -21.51
CA LEU A 4 7.75 3.22 -21.04
C LEU A 4 7.82 2.39 -19.75
N ALA A 5 6.74 2.34 -18.98
CA ALA A 5 6.64 1.57 -17.75
C ALA A 5 5.58 0.45 -17.84
N GLY A 6 5.19 0.03 -19.05
CA GLY A 6 4.05 -0.86 -19.28
C GLY A 6 4.19 -2.24 -18.64
N SER A 7 5.34 -2.89 -18.74
CA SER A 7 5.57 -4.21 -18.15
C SER A 7 5.58 -4.17 -16.62
N TYR A 8 6.09 -3.11 -16.05
CA TYR A 8 6.11 -2.86 -14.62
C TYR A 8 4.69 -2.77 -14.04
N ASN A 9 3.83 -1.96 -14.64
CA ASN A 9 2.43 -1.83 -14.22
C ASN A 9 1.65 -3.13 -14.39
N HIS A 10 1.90 -3.86 -15.47
CA HIS A 10 1.22 -5.12 -15.77
C HIS A 10 1.47 -6.21 -14.71
N ASN A 11 2.70 -6.31 -14.19
CA ASN A 11 3.04 -7.29 -13.16
C ASN A 11 2.29 -7.07 -11.85
N ILE A 12 2.14 -5.81 -11.42
CA ILE A 12 1.34 -5.46 -10.24
C ILE A 12 -0.13 -5.84 -10.44
N LEU A 13 -0.68 -5.51 -11.59
CA LEU A 13 -2.10 -5.72 -11.87
C LEU A 13 -2.44 -7.22 -11.92
N LYS A 14 -1.55 -8.03 -12.48
CA LYS A 14 -1.66 -9.50 -12.42
C LYS A 14 -1.61 -10.04 -11.00
N LEU A 15 -0.70 -9.53 -10.18
CA LEU A 15 -0.61 -9.94 -8.79
C LEU A 15 -1.88 -9.61 -8.03
N ALA A 16 -2.47 -8.45 -8.28
CA ALA A 16 -3.75 -8.05 -7.70
C ALA A 16 -4.88 -9.00 -8.09
N GLU A 17 -4.98 -9.35 -9.37
CA GLU A 17 -5.98 -10.31 -9.84
C GLU A 17 -5.81 -11.69 -9.20
N GLN A 18 -4.59 -12.19 -9.09
CA GLN A 18 -4.30 -13.46 -8.43
C GLN A 18 -4.70 -13.44 -6.96
N LYS A 19 -4.43 -12.36 -6.26
CA LYS A 19 -4.80 -12.22 -4.85
C LYS A 19 -6.31 -12.16 -4.68
N MET A 20 -7.01 -11.42 -5.52
CA MET A 20 -8.46 -11.31 -5.50
C MET A 20 -9.15 -12.64 -5.77
N SER A 21 -8.59 -13.49 -6.62
CA SER A 21 -9.14 -14.80 -6.94
C SER A 21 -9.16 -15.78 -5.75
N GLN A 22 -8.35 -15.52 -4.73
CA GLN A 22 -8.27 -16.35 -3.51
C GLN A 22 -9.39 -16.07 -2.51
N TYR A 23 -10.12 -14.97 -2.67
CA TYR A 23 -11.15 -14.52 -1.75
C TYR A 23 -12.47 -14.33 -2.46
N PRO A 24 -13.61 -14.89 -1.94
CA PRO A 24 -14.90 -14.82 -2.61
C PRO A 24 -15.53 -13.43 -2.59
N ASN A 25 -15.25 -12.63 -1.55
CA ASN A 25 -15.82 -11.30 -1.37
C ASN A 25 -14.67 -10.29 -1.27
N THR A 26 -14.32 -9.68 -2.40
CA THR A 26 -13.21 -8.73 -2.47
C THR A 26 -13.71 -7.37 -2.92
N SER A 27 -13.32 -6.32 -2.19
CA SER A 27 -13.49 -4.93 -2.59
C SER A 27 -12.17 -4.41 -3.14
N LEU A 28 -12.19 -3.74 -4.28
CA LEU A 28 -11.03 -3.20 -4.95
C LEU A 28 -10.98 -1.68 -4.83
N PHE A 29 -9.87 -1.17 -4.27
CA PHE A 29 -9.55 0.26 -4.22
C PHE A 29 -8.32 0.50 -5.06
N VAL A 30 -8.40 1.42 -6.00
CA VAL A 30 -7.35 1.67 -6.98
C VAL A 30 -6.73 3.04 -6.76
N VAL A 31 -5.41 3.08 -6.76
CA VAL A 31 -4.64 4.31 -6.68
C VAL A 31 -3.99 4.58 -8.04
N GLY A 32 -4.40 5.67 -8.67
CA GLY A 32 -3.87 6.11 -9.95
C GLY A 32 -4.70 5.69 -11.17
N GLN A 33 -4.41 6.35 -12.29
CA GLN A 33 -5.16 6.22 -13.53
C GLN A 33 -4.93 4.88 -14.26
N VAL A 34 -3.71 4.36 -14.18
CA VAL A 34 -3.33 3.14 -14.91
C VAL A 34 -4.10 1.93 -14.39
N GLY A 35 -4.14 1.77 -13.07
CA GLY A 35 -4.90 0.68 -12.44
C GLY A 35 -6.38 0.80 -12.72
N ARG A 36 -6.93 2.00 -12.64
CA ARG A 36 -8.33 2.27 -12.98
C ARG A 36 -8.67 1.80 -14.39
N SER A 37 -7.90 2.23 -15.38
CA SER A 37 -8.14 1.88 -16.79
C SER A 37 -8.04 0.36 -17.00
N TYR A 38 -7.02 -0.28 -16.43
CA TYR A 38 -6.82 -1.72 -16.54
C TYR A 38 -8.03 -2.51 -16.02
N PHE A 39 -8.46 -2.23 -14.79
CA PHE A 39 -9.57 -2.97 -14.19
C PHE A 39 -10.91 -2.67 -14.85
N GLN A 40 -11.12 -1.46 -15.35
CA GLN A 40 -12.29 -1.14 -16.15
C GLN A 40 -12.33 -1.92 -17.47
N GLU A 41 -11.20 -2.02 -18.16
CA GLU A 41 -11.08 -2.80 -19.40
C GLU A 41 -11.29 -4.29 -19.20
N HIS A 42 -10.92 -4.82 -18.03
CA HIS A 42 -11.11 -6.23 -17.68
C HIS A 42 -12.44 -6.52 -16.99
N GLY A 43 -13.32 -5.54 -16.88
CA GLY A 43 -14.64 -5.69 -16.30
C GLY A 43 -14.65 -5.97 -14.80
N VAL A 44 -13.58 -5.63 -14.09
CA VAL A 44 -13.48 -5.80 -12.64
C VAL A 44 -14.09 -4.57 -11.94
N PRO A 45 -15.07 -4.77 -11.03
CA PRO A 45 -15.66 -3.65 -10.30
C PRO A 45 -14.65 -2.94 -9.40
N ILE A 46 -14.68 -1.63 -9.41
CA ILE A 46 -13.85 -0.78 -8.57
C ILE A 46 -14.74 -0.13 -7.51
N ASP A 47 -14.43 -0.37 -6.24
CA ASP A 47 -15.22 0.12 -5.11
C ASP A 47 -14.78 1.52 -4.66
N GLY A 48 -13.54 1.90 -4.91
CA GLY A 48 -13.02 3.23 -4.60
C GLY A 48 -11.83 3.60 -5.45
N GLU A 49 -11.67 4.89 -5.74
CA GLU A 49 -10.64 5.43 -6.61
C GLU A 49 -9.92 6.62 -5.96
N PHE A 50 -8.60 6.65 -6.08
CA PHE A 50 -7.72 7.73 -5.61
C PHE A 50 -6.80 8.15 -6.75
N LEU A 51 -7.28 9.03 -7.63
CA LEU A 51 -6.69 9.23 -8.96
C LEU A 51 -5.35 9.99 -8.96
N TYR A 52 -5.17 10.94 -8.06
CA TYR A 52 -4.02 11.86 -8.10
C TYR A 52 -2.92 11.56 -7.11
N THR A 53 -3.14 10.62 -6.22
CA THR A 53 -2.23 10.30 -5.11
C THR A 53 -0.91 9.68 -5.53
N ALA A 54 -0.90 8.93 -6.64
CA ALA A 54 0.30 8.25 -7.12
C ALA A 54 1.30 9.19 -7.81
N GLN A 55 0.87 10.37 -8.27
CA GLN A 55 1.72 11.31 -9.01
C GLN A 55 2.54 12.22 -8.11
N ASP A 56 2.06 12.45 -6.90
CA ASP A 56 2.68 13.33 -5.92
C ASP A 56 2.43 12.74 -4.52
N PRO A 57 3.26 11.77 -4.08
CA PRO A 57 3.05 11.11 -2.81
C PRO A 57 3.31 12.06 -1.64
N THR A 58 2.28 12.31 -0.85
CA THR A 58 2.35 13.10 0.39
C THR A 58 1.70 12.35 1.54
N VAL A 59 2.04 12.72 2.77
CA VAL A 59 1.40 12.17 3.97
C VAL A 59 -0.09 12.48 3.99
N SER A 60 -0.47 13.68 3.55
CA SER A 60 -1.89 14.08 3.43
C SER A 60 -2.67 13.17 2.50
N ARG A 61 -2.10 12.81 1.36
CA ARG A 61 -2.72 11.90 0.39
C ARG A 61 -2.79 10.46 0.91
N ALA A 62 -1.77 10.03 1.66
CA ALA A 62 -1.81 8.75 2.35
C ALA A 62 -2.95 8.70 3.38
N ARG A 63 -3.19 9.79 4.10
CA ARG A 63 -4.32 9.93 5.02
C ARG A 63 -5.66 9.84 4.30
N ASP A 64 -5.80 10.48 3.15
CA ASP A 64 -7.02 10.43 2.34
C ASP A 64 -7.37 9.00 1.87
N ILE A 65 -6.37 8.15 1.72
CA ILE A 65 -6.56 6.72 1.45
C ILE A 65 -6.85 5.95 2.73
N ALA A 66 -6.11 6.22 3.80
CA ALA A 66 -6.20 5.48 5.06
C ALA A 66 -7.56 5.64 5.75
N GLU A 67 -8.09 6.86 5.82
CA GLU A 67 -9.31 7.16 6.57
C GLU A 67 -10.51 6.32 6.12
N PRO A 68 -10.88 6.29 4.82
CA PRO A 68 -12.03 5.47 4.40
C PRO A 68 -11.81 3.97 4.60
N LEU A 69 -10.60 3.47 4.42
CA LEU A 69 -10.28 2.05 4.66
C LEU A 69 -10.40 1.68 6.13
N MET A 70 -9.91 2.53 7.01
CA MET A 70 -10.03 2.33 8.46
C MET A 70 -11.48 2.40 8.93
N ASP A 71 -12.27 3.32 8.41
CA ASP A 71 -13.70 3.43 8.72
C ASP A 71 -14.46 2.17 8.32
N LEU A 72 -14.19 1.62 7.14
CA LEU A 72 -14.78 0.38 6.67
C LEU A 72 -14.36 -0.82 7.53
N TYR A 73 -13.11 -0.87 7.93
CA TYR A 73 -12.59 -1.93 8.79
C TYR A 73 -13.19 -1.88 10.20
N VAL A 74 -13.21 -0.73 10.82
CA VAL A 74 -13.81 -0.52 12.16
C VAL A 74 -15.30 -0.77 12.12
N GLY A 75 -15.97 -0.39 11.05
CA GLY A 75 -17.40 -0.62 10.85
C GLY A 75 -17.81 -2.05 10.53
N GLY A 76 -16.84 -2.96 10.38
CA GLY A 76 -17.09 -4.38 10.13
C GLY A 76 -17.37 -4.74 8.66
N GLN A 77 -17.28 -3.79 7.73
CA GLN A 77 -17.46 -4.04 6.30
C GLN A 77 -16.25 -4.71 5.66
N LEU A 78 -15.06 -4.55 6.24
CA LEU A 78 -13.82 -5.20 5.80
C LEU A 78 -13.21 -5.99 6.96
N ASP A 79 -12.81 -7.23 6.71
CA ASP A 79 -12.12 -8.08 7.69
C ASP A 79 -10.61 -8.02 7.53
N GLU A 80 -10.13 -7.86 6.31
CA GLU A 80 -8.71 -7.77 5.97
C GLU A 80 -8.51 -6.72 4.90
N VAL A 81 -7.38 -6.00 4.96
CA VAL A 81 -6.97 -5.03 3.96
C VAL A 81 -5.53 -5.33 3.53
N TYR A 82 -5.33 -5.47 2.23
CA TYR A 82 -4.02 -5.71 1.63
C TYR A 82 -3.65 -4.56 0.71
N MET A 83 -2.39 -4.15 0.73
CA MET A 83 -1.80 -3.26 -0.25
C MET A 83 -0.99 -4.05 -1.27
N ILE A 84 -1.14 -3.70 -2.54
CA ILE A 84 -0.33 -4.24 -3.63
C ILE A 84 0.37 -3.09 -4.32
N PHE A 85 1.69 -3.13 -4.31
CA PHE A 85 2.53 -2.06 -4.85
C PHE A 85 3.85 -2.61 -5.34
N THR A 86 4.61 -1.80 -6.05
CA THR A 86 5.94 -2.18 -6.49
C THR A 86 6.98 -1.62 -5.54
N LYS A 87 7.82 -2.51 -5.05
CA LYS A 87 8.96 -2.18 -4.20
C LYS A 87 10.23 -2.17 -5.03
N MET A 88 11.03 -1.12 -4.87
CA MET A 88 12.35 -1.02 -5.46
C MET A 88 13.37 -1.69 -4.53
N VAL A 89 13.84 -2.88 -4.93
CA VAL A 89 14.85 -3.63 -4.16
C VAL A 89 16.23 -3.00 -4.34
N ASN A 90 16.57 -2.62 -5.59
CA ASN A 90 17.76 -1.87 -5.96
C ASN A 90 17.50 -1.18 -7.31
N SER A 91 18.50 -0.49 -7.86
CA SER A 91 18.37 0.24 -9.13
C SER A 91 18.03 -0.65 -10.33
N PHE A 92 18.25 -1.96 -10.23
CA PHE A 92 18.05 -2.92 -11.31
C PHE A 92 16.87 -3.85 -11.09
N GLN A 93 16.34 -3.93 -9.87
CA GLN A 93 15.32 -4.90 -9.50
C GLN A 93 14.15 -4.23 -8.78
N MET A 94 12.97 -4.43 -9.34
CA MET A 94 11.69 -4.00 -8.77
C MET A 94 10.79 -5.21 -8.62
N GLU A 95 10.09 -5.31 -7.49
CA GLU A 95 9.24 -6.46 -7.19
C GLU A 95 7.81 -6.03 -6.88
N PRO A 96 6.80 -6.64 -7.53
CA PRO A 96 5.43 -6.55 -7.08
C PRO A 96 5.32 -7.14 -5.66
N THR A 97 4.75 -6.39 -4.75
CA THR A 97 4.71 -6.74 -3.33
C THR A 97 3.29 -6.68 -2.79
N ILE A 98 2.92 -7.66 -1.98
CA ILE A 98 1.67 -7.66 -1.21
C ILE A 98 2.03 -7.44 0.26
N HIS A 99 1.39 -6.46 0.86
CA HIS A 99 1.54 -6.19 2.29
C HIS A 99 0.16 -6.16 2.96
N LYS A 100 0.01 -6.93 4.04
CA LYS A 100 -1.21 -6.91 4.83
C LYS A 100 -1.23 -5.65 5.70
N LEU A 101 -2.18 -4.76 5.41
CA LEU A 101 -2.31 -3.49 6.11
C LEU A 101 -3.12 -3.65 7.39
N LEU A 102 -4.21 -4.37 7.33
CA LEU A 102 -5.11 -4.63 8.46
C LEU A 102 -5.59 -6.10 8.44
N PRO A 103 -5.76 -6.75 9.58
CA PRO A 103 -5.33 -6.30 10.91
C PRO A 103 -3.81 -6.20 11.00
N LEU A 104 -3.33 -5.37 11.93
CA LEU A 104 -1.89 -5.22 12.16
C LEU A 104 -1.28 -6.53 12.66
N ASP A 105 -0.08 -6.84 12.15
CA ASP A 105 0.69 -7.96 12.66
C ASP A 105 1.17 -7.65 14.08
N PRO A 106 0.93 -8.53 15.08
CA PRO A 106 1.43 -8.34 16.43
C PRO A 106 2.95 -8.16 16.52
N ASP A 107 3.69 -8.75 15.57
CA ASP A 107 5.15 -8.64 15.52
C ASP A 107 5.66 -7.23 15.17
N VAL A 108 4.78 -6.35 14.68
CA VAL A 108 5.12 -4.96 14.36
C VAL A 108 5.43 -4.13 15.61
N PHE A 109 4.92 -4.53 16.77
CA PHE A 109 5.16 -3.86 18.05
C PHE A 109 5.79 -4.80 19.09
N PRO A 110 6.96 -5.40 18.80
CA PRO A 110 7.55 -6.41 19.69
C PRO A 110 7.96 -5.86 21.06
N GLU A 111 8.38 -4.61 21.14
CA GLU A 111 8.75 -3.96 22.40
C GLU A 111 7.54 -3.67 23.28
N TYR A 112 6.42 -3.46 22.67
CA TYR A 112 5.17 -3.18 23.37
C TYR A 112 4.63 -4.41 24.07
N GLU A 113 4.65 -5.56 23.44
CA GLU A 113 4.25 -6.83 24.06
C GLU A 113 5.20 -7.24 25.18
N LYS A 114 6.49 -7.05 25.01
CA LYS A 114 7.50 -7.35 26.05
C LYS A 114 7.35 -6.47 27.27
N ASN A 115 6.91 -5.24 27.11
CA ASN A 115 6.73 -4.29 28.20
C ASN A 115 5.30 -4.27 28.76
N ARG A 116 4.39 -5.03 28.18
CA ARG A 116 2.98 -5.08 28.60
C ARG A 116 2.83 -5.42 30.09
N ASP A 117 3.60 -6.37 30.57
CA ASP A 117 3.57 -6.78 31.98
C ASP A 117 4.28 -5.79 32.91
N ALA A 118 5.29 -5.08 32.40
CA ALA A 118 5.98 -4.02 33.14
C ALA A 118 5.11 -2.77 33.30
N TYR A 119 4.37 -2.40 32.24
CA TYR A 119 3.44 -1.28 32.30
C TYR A 119 2.23 -1.55 33.20
N ASN A 120 1.85 -2.80 33.39
CA ASN A 120 0.72 -3.15 34.24
C ASN A 120 1.07 -3.18 35.74
N ARG A 121 2.35 -3.09 36.11
CA ARG A 121 2.78 -3.25 37.51
C ARG A 121 2.88 -1.94 38.30
N ASP A 122 3.04 -0.77 37.65
CA ASP A 122 3.44 0.44 38.37
C ASP A 122 2.51 1.66 38.15
N VAL A 123 1.18 1.47 37.99
CA VAL A 123 0.50 2.58 37.41
C VAL A 123 -0.72 3.10 38.12
N VAL A 124 -0.62 4.37 38.47
CA VAL A 124 -1.75 5.24 38.82
C VAL A 124 -2.37 5.95 37.62
N TYR A 125 -1.68 6.08 36.46
CA TYR A 125 -2.20 6.76 35.27
C TYR A 125 -1.54 6.31 33.95
N VAL A 126 -1.70 5.06 33.54
CA VAL A 126 -1.38 4.70 32.17
C VAL A 126 -2.67 4.48 31.39
N PRO A 127 -2.84 5.12 30.22
CA PRO A 127 -3.93 4.78 29.33
C PRO A 127 -3.87 3.26 29.05
N SER A 128 -5.05 2.64 28.94
CA SER A 128 -5.10 1.22 28.60
C SER A 128 -4.28 0.95 27.34
N VAL A 129 -3.71 -0.25 27.24
CA VAL A 129 -3.02 -0.73 26.03
C VAL A 129 -3.84 -0.47 24.79
N LYS A 130 -5.15 -0.72 24.87
CA LYS A 130 -6.09 -0.44 23.80
C LYS A 130 -6.13 1.05 23.41
N ALA A 131 -6.16 1.95 24.38
CA ALA A 131 -6.21 3.39 24.11
C ALA A 131 -4.91 3.89 23.45
N VAL A 132 -3.74 3.37 23.83
CA VAL A 132 -2.46 3.68 23.20
C VAL A 132 -2.43 3.14 21.77
N MET A 133 -2.87 1.90 21.56
CA MET A 133 -2.94 1.30 20.23
C MET A 133 -3.92 2.07 19.32
N ASP A 134 -5.08 2.44 19.82
CA ASP A 134 -6.07 3.22 19.05
C ASP A 134 -5.52 4.58 18.61
N ARG A 135 -4.56 5.14 19.34
CA ARG A 135 -3.86 6.37 18.97
C ARG A 135 -2.74 6.16 17.95
N LEU A 136 -1.98 5.06 18.08
CA LEU A 136 -0.80 4.80 17.25
C LEU A 136 -1.16 4.17 15.91
N VAL A 137 -2.21 3.36 15.87
CA VAL A 137 -2.62 2.60 14.67
C VAL A 137 -2.90 3.51 13.47
N PRO A 138 -3.67 4.62 13.58
CA PRO A 138 -3.91 5.48 12.42
C PRO A 138 -2.62 6.03 11.81
N GLY A 139 -1.69 6.50 12.62
CA GLY A 139 -0.40 7.00 12.16
C GLY A 139 0.46 5.92 11.51
N TYR A 140 0.42 4.70 12.03
CA TYR A 140 1.11 3.56 11.47
C TYR A 140 0.55 3.17 10.08
N ILE A 141 -0.77 3.12 9.95
CA ILE A 141 -1.45 2.83 8.69
C ILE A 141 -1.15 3.90 7.64
N GLU A 142 -1.23 5.18 8.02
CA GLU A 142 -0.85 6.29 7.13
C GLU A 142 0.61 6.19 6.68
N GLY A 143 1.52 5.83 7.59
CA GLY A 143 2.94 5.64 7.30
C GLY A 143 3.20 4.49 6.33
N ASP A 144 2.52 3.37 6.48
CA ASP A 144 2.61 2.23 5.56
C ASP A 144 2.12 2.60 4.15
N ILE A 145 1.00 3.28 4.06
CA ILE A 145 0.45 3.74 2.77
C ILE A 145 1.37 4.77 2.13
N PHE A 146 1.88 5.73 2.89
CA PHE A 146 2.84 6.71 2.39
C PHE A 146 4.09 6.03 1.85
N GLY A 147 4.65 5.07 2.59
CA GLY A 147 5.80 4.28 2.16
C GLY A 147 5.54 3.54 0.84
N ALA A 148 4.38 2.92 0.70
CA ALA A 148 3.98 2.24 -0.53
C ALA A 148 3.85 3.21 -1.72
N LEU A 149 3.27 4.40 -1.51
CA LEU A 149 3.17 5.44 -2.53
C LEU A 149 4.54 5.91 -3.00
N VAL A 150 5.47 6.15 -2.08
CA VAL A 150 6.84 6.57 -2.38
C VAL A 150 7.60 5.47 -3.13
N GLU A 151 7.52 4.24 -2.67
CA GLU A 151 8.17 3.09 -3.33
C GLU A 151 7.67 2.92 -4.77
N SER A 152 6.37 2.99 -4.98
CA SER A 152 5.76 2.87 -6.30
C SER A 152 6.16 4.02 -7.21
N TYR A 153 6.20 5.24 -6.70
CA TYR A 153 6.65 6.41 -7.45
C TYR A 153 8.11 6.29 -7.87
N CYS A 154 9.00 5.95 -6.95
CA CYS A 154 10.42 5.77 -7.24
C CYS A 154 10.68 4.64 -8.24
N SER A 155 9.97 3.53 -8.10
CA SER A 155 10.07 2.39 -9.01
C SER A 155 9.61 2.76 -10.42
N GLU A 156 8.53 3.50 -10.58
CA GLU A 156 8.04 3.98 -11.87
C GLU A 156 9.05 4.92 -12.53
N GLN A 157 9.60 5.87 -11.79
CA GLN A 157 10.61 6.80 -12.32
C GLN A 157 11.88 6.05 -12.75
N ASN A 158 12.33 5.09 -11.98
CA ASN A 158 13.48 4.27 -12.31
C ASN A 158 13.24 3.43 -13.59
N ALA A 159 12.07 2.84 -13.75
CA ALA A 159 11.69 2.09 -14.95
C ALA A 159 11.70 2.99 -16.20
N ARG A 160 11.18 4.20 -16.10
CA ARG A 160 11.21 5.18 -17.20
C ARG A 160 12.63 5.58 -17.58
N MET A 161 13.49 5.85 -16.61
CA MET A 161 14.89 6.21 -16.84
C MET A 161 15.66 5.09 -17.55
N THR A 162 15.45 3.85 -17.12
CA THR A 162 16.09 2.68 -17.74
C THR A 162 15.62 2.49 -19.19
N ALA A 163 14.32 2.62 -19.45
CA ALA A 163 13.78 2.52 -20.80
C ALA A 163 14.29 3.64 -21.74
N MET A 164 14.50 4.84 -21.23
CA MET A 164 15.04 5.96 -22.01
C MET A 164 16.54 5.83 -22.30
N LYS A 165 17.31 5.21 -21.42
CA LYS A 165 18.73 4.97 -21.65
C LYS A 165 19.02 3.89 -22.68
N SER A 166 18.18 2.88 -22.75
CA SER A 166 18.40 1.72 -23.64
C SER A 166 18.51 2.09 -25.14
N PRO A 167 17.72 3.01 -25.70
CA PRO A 167 17.87 3.43 -27.09
C PRO A 167 19.07 4.34 -27.38
N SER A 168 19.59 5.03 -26.37
CA SER A 168 20.72 5.95 -26.55
C SER A 168 22.08 5.28 -26.42
N ASP A 169 22.13 4.05 -25.95
CA ASP A 169 23.37 3.25 -25.81
C ASP A 169 23.70 2.40 -27.04
N ASP A 170 22.93 2.53 -28.13
CA ASP A 170 23.19 1.87 -29.40
C ASP A 170 24.24 2.65 -30.20
N PRO A 171 25.50 2.18 -30.28
CA PRO A 171 26.52 2.84 -31.06
C PRO A 171 26.27 2.58 -32.54
N ARG A 172 25.66 3.48 -33.18
CA ARG A 172 25.67 3.51 -34.65
C ARG A 172 26.80 4.37 -35.17
#